data_351b8a483908832b73fdd1333fea71c6
#
_entry.id   351b8a483908832b73fdd1333fea71c6
#
_cell.length_a   1.000
_cell.length_b   1.000
_cell.length_c   1.000
_cell.angle_alpha   90.00
_cell.angle_beta   90.00
_cell.angle_gamma   90.00
#
_symmetry.space_group_name_H-M   'P 1'
#
loop_
_entity.id
_entity.type
_entity.pdbx_description
1 polymer ?
#
loop_
_entity_poly.entity_id
_entity_poly.type
_entity_poly.pdbx_seq_one_letter_code
_entity_poly.pdbx_strand_id
1 'polypeptide(L)'
;MNNNTRRRGPQRRKRRGPLRLIMTIIIAAAICLAIVALCIYFSGVRYIKIDTADGGFVKFFGVVTDLGEPTRGKIVYSNGVTAEVNLERESIIYSNGDTYAGELRNLIKEGQGKIIYANGDIYEGEFLGDSIHGHGKYSYVTGDVYEGDLVYGKKDGVGTYTWIDGSVYTGEWSDDKKHGRGIYTWADGSSYTGEYALEQKHGQGDYTYANGDKYSGSFTNDTREGRGTYTWINGEIYEGDFKSNTINGSGKYTWPSGRTYEGTFENGVIVRNEET
;
A
#
# COMPACT_ATOMS: atom_id res chain seq x y z
N MET A 1 -15.65 70.32 88.79
CA MET A 1 -15.04 69.07 88.39
C MET A 1 -15.72 68.57 87.13
N ASN A 2 -15.05 68.72 85.94
CA ASN A 2 -15.61 68.44 84.65
C ASN A 2 -15.00 67.13 84.13
N ASN A 3 -15.82 66.06 84.01
CA ASN A 3 -15.44 64.78 83.42
C ASN A 3 -15.89 64.75 81.98
N ASN A 4 -15.00 64.98 81.04
CA ASN A 4 -15.23 64.91 79.61
C ASN A 4 -14.82 63.52 79.12
N THR A 5 -15.81 62.59 79.04
CA THR A 5 -15.65 61.27 78.43
C THR A 5 -15.92 61.32 76.89
N ARG A 6 -14.87 61.36 76.07
CA ARG A 6 -14.98 61.24 74.63
C ARG A 6 -15.34 59.81 74.24
N ARG A 7 -16.56 59.60 73.79
CA ARG A 7 -16.98 58.35 73.13
C ARG A 7 -16.31 58.28 71.76
N ARG A 8 -15.43 57.27 71.56
CA ARG A 8 -14.95 56.86 70.18
C ARG A 8 -16.11 56.20 69.41
N GLY A 9 -16.56 56.78 68.29
CA GLY A 9 -17.52 56.26 67.42
C GLY A 9 -16.98 55.02 66.67
N PRO A 10 -17.85 54.08 66.22
CA PRO A 10 -17.41 52.84 65.53
C PRO A 10 -16.73 53.17 64.22
N GLN A 11 -15.50 52.66 64.04
CA GLN A 11 -14.79 52.70 62.73
C GLN A 11 -15.59 51.91 61.66
N ARG A 12 -16.13 52.63 60.66
CA ARG A 12 -16.76 52.03 59.46
C ARG A 12 -15.65 51.28 58.72
N ARG A 13 -15.66 49.90 58.76
CA ARG A 13 -14.93 49.04 57.86
C ARG A 13 -15.42 49.33 56.43
N LYS A 14 -14.54 49.97 55.61
CA LYS A 14 -14.85 50.14 54.17
C LYS A 14 -14.97 48.77 53.56
N ARG A 15 -16.20 48.35 53.20
CA ARG A 15 -16.46 47.17 52.37
C ARG A 15 -15.71 47.39 51.07
N ARG A 16 -14.72 46.55 50.82
CA ARG A 16 -14.05 46.48 49.49
C ARG A 16 -15.15 46.13 48.47
N GLY A 17 -15.44 47.06 47.57
CA GLY A 17 -16.55 46.91 46.63
C GLY A 17 -16.36 45.69 45.71
N PRO A 18 -17.43 45.15 45.14
CA PRO A 18 -17.45 43.96 44.32
C PRO A 18 -16.45 44.05 43.12
N LEU A 19 -16.20 45.23 42.63
CA LEU A 19 -15.26 45.48 41.54
C LEU A 19 -13.80 45.10 41.90
N ARG A 20 -13.36 45.33 43.18
CA ARG A 20 -12.01 44.92 43.64
C ARG A 20 -11.88 43.40 43.72
N LEU A 21 -12.94 42.69 44.11
CA LEU A 21 -12.95 41.23 44.15
C LEU A 21 -12.89 40.63 42.75
N ILE A 22 -13.65 41.19 41.81
CA ILE A 22 -13.63 40.76 40.38
C ILE A 22 -12.23 41.00 39.79
N MET A 23 -11.63 42.16 39.99
CA MET A 23 -10.27 42.42 39.50
C MET A 23 -9.23 41.48 40.12
N THR A 24 -9.34 41.13 41.41
CA THR A 24 -8.42 40.18 42.04
C THR A 24 -8.56 38.78 41.43
N ILE A 25 -9.78 38.31 41.08
CA ILE A 25 -10.03 37.04 40.44
C ILE A 25 -9.45 37.03 39.00
N ILE A 26 -9.65 38.11 38.24
CA ILE A 26 -9.07 38.25 36.89
C ILE A 26 -7.54 38.21 36.91
N ILE A 27 -6.91 38.95 37.84
CA ILE A 27 -5.45 38.95 38.00
C ILE A 27 -4.95 37.55 38.39
N ALA A 28 -5.60 36.87 39.33
CA ALA A 28 -5.23 35.54 39.75
C ALA A 28 -5.35 34.53 38.59
N ALA A 29 -6.43 34.62 37.80
CA ALA A 29 -6.61 33.79 36.61
C ALA A 29 -5.54 34.05 35.53
N ALA A 30 -5.19 35.31 35.29
CA ALA A 30 -4.13 35.67 34.37
C ALA A 30 -2.73 35.16 34.83
N ILE A 31 -2.44 35.25 36.14
CA ILE A 31 -1.20 34.68 36.71
C ILE A 31 -1.18 33.14 36.56
N CYS A 32 -2.29 32.46 36.85
CA CYS A 32 -2.39 31.00 36.64
C CYS A 32 -2.18 30.63 35.19
N LEU A 33 -2.79 31.34 34.23
CA LEU A 33 -2.59 31.13 32.80
C LEU A 33 -1.14 31.34 32.37
N ALA A 34 -0.48 32.39 32.91
CA ALA A 34 0.93 32.66 32.65
C ALA A 34 1.85 31.55 33.21
N ILE A 35 1.57 31.05 34.42
CA ILE A 35 2.32 29.94 35.01
C ILE A 35 2.12 28.67 34.18
N VAL A 36 0.90 28.36 33.74
CA VAL A 36 0.62 27.21 32.87
C VAL A 36 1.35 27.35 31.53
N ALA A 37 1.33 28.52 30.91
CA ALA A 37 2.07 28.79 29.67
C ALA A 37 3.58 28.62 29.85
N LEU A 38 4.14 29.08 30.99
CA LEU A 38 5.55 28.87 31.33
C LEU A 38 5.90 27.40 31.53
N CYS A 39 5.04 26.66 32.25
CA CYS A 39 5.21 25.20 32.43
C CYS A 39 5.19 24.46 31.10
N ILE A 40 4.24 24.79 30.20
CA ILE A 40 4.18 24.22 28.85
C ILE A 40 5.47 24.59 28.08
N TYR A 41 5.94 25.83 28.17
CA TYR A 41 7.16 26.26 27.48
C TYR A 41 8.39 25.46 27.95
N PHE A 42 8.59 25.32 29.27
CA PHE A 42 9.73 24.58 29.83
C PHE A 42 9.60 23.06 29.71
N SER A 43 8.41 22.51 29.55
CA SER A 43 8.21 21.08 29.32
C SER A 43 8.54 20.64 27.87
N GLY A 44 8.90 21.56 26.98
CA GLY A 44 9.16 21.27 25.57
C GLY A 44 7.90 20.96 24.74
N VAL A 45 6.70 21.10 25.33
CA VAL A 45 5.44 20.87 24.62
C VAL A 45 5.18 21.97 23.61
N ARG A 46 4.92 21.62 22.38
CA ARG A 46 4.64 22.55 21.26
C ARG A 46 3.39 22.11 20.48
N TYR A 47 2.79 23.08 19.83
CA TYR A 47 1.80 22.88 18.79
C TYR A 47 2.43 23.22 17.45
N ILE A 48 2.38 22.27 16.52
CA ILE A 48 2.90 22.43 15.15
C ILE A 48 1.76 22.13 14.19
N LYS A 49 1.60 22.95 13.15
CA LYS A 49 0.72 22.69 12.03
C LYS A 49 1.55 22.65 10.76
N ILE A 50 1.42 21.57 10.00
CA ILE A 50 2.08 21.37 8.72
C ILE A 50 0.96 21.23 7.68
N ASP A 51 0.98 22.08 6.66
CA ASP A 51 0.07 21.95 5.52
C ASP A 51 0.69 20.95 4.55
N THR A 52 -0.12 19.98 4.08
CA THR A 52 0.30 18.91 3.17
C THR A 52 0.13 19.32 1.72
N ALA A 53 0.87 18.68 0.80
CA ALA A 53 0.89 19.03 -0.62
C ALA A 53 -0.47 18.80 -1.32
N ASP A 54 -1.31 17.93 -0.78
CA ASP A 54 -2.67 17.63 -1.23
C ASP A 54 -3.73 18.64 -0.73
N GLY A 55 -3.29 19.71 -0.05
CA GLY A 55 -4.17 20.73 0.52
C GLY A 55 -4.76 20.37 1.89
N GLY A 56 -4.35 19.26 2.47
CA GLY A 56 -4.67 18.86 3.83
C GLY A 56 -3.78 19.53 4.89
N PHE A 57 -3.84 19.03 6.11
CA PHE A 57 -2.94 19.44 7.17
C PHE A 57 -2.69 18.30 8.18
N VAL A 58 -1.54 18.41 8.85
CA VAL A 58 -1.19 17.62 10.03
C VAL A 58 -0.99 18.57 11.20
N LYS A 59 -1.67 18.33 12.32
CA LYS A 59 -1.50 19.06 13.57
C LYS A 59 -0.82 18.14 14.57
N PHE A 60 0.25 18.61 15.16
CA PHE A 60 0.95 17.92 16.25
C PHE A 60 0.82 18.72 17.55
N PHE A 61 0.56 18.02 18.63
CA PHE A 61 0.61 18.56 19.98
C PHE A 61 1.38 17.59 20.87
N GLY A 62 2.59 18.01 21.29
CA GLY A 62 3.46 17.14 22.07
C GLY A 62 4.83 17.72 22.34
N VAL A 63 5.71 16.87 22.83
CA VAL A 63 7.09 17.23 23.19
C VAL A 63 7.95 17.26 21.93
N VAL A 64 8.81 18.27 21.82
CA VAL A 64 9.78 18.42 20.74
C VAL A 64 11.20 18.49 21.33
N THR A 65 12.20 18.17 20.50
CA THR A 65 13.62 18.41 20.81
C THR A 65 13.92 19.91 20.88
N ASP A 66 15.14 20.26 21.30
CA ASP A 66 15.62 21.64 21.26
C ASP A 66 15.68 22.23 19.83
N LEU A 67 15.77 21.35 18.82
CA LEU A 67 15.71 21.73 17.40
C LEU A 67 14.29 21.84 16.87
N GLY A 68 13.27 21.58 17.71
CA GLY A 68 11.86 21.67 17.33
C GLY A 68 11.29 20.40 16.69
N GLU A 69 12.04 19.31 16.67
CA GLU A 69 11.57 18.04 16.09
C GLU A 69 10.65 17.31 17.07
N PRO A 70 9.49 16.80 16.62
CA PRO A 70 8.57 16.02 17.43
C PRO A 70 9.23 14.77 18.02
N THR A 71 8.96 14.45 19.28
CA THR A 71 9.45 13.23 19.93
C THR A 71 8.32 12.38 20.48
N ARG A 72 7.33 12.99 21.11
CA ARG A 72 6.20 12.29 21.71
C ARG A 72 4.98 13.20 21.75
N GLY A 73 3.84 12.70 21.29
CA GLY A 73 2.61 13.50 21.31
C GLY A 73 1.50 12.92 20.48
N LYS A 74 0.50 13.76 20.23
CA LYS A 74 -0.68 13.41 19.43
C LYS A 74 -0.64 14.14 18.10
N ILE A 75 -0.95 13.39 17.04
CA ILE A 75 -1.19 13.93 15.70
C ILE A 75 -2.69 13.94 15.42
N VAL A 76 -3.13 14.96 14.68
CA VAL A 76 -4.48 15.05 14.11
C VAL A 76 -4.34 15.37 12.64
N TYR A 77 -4.82 14.49 11.79
CA TYR A 77 -4.85 14.65 10.33
C TYR A 77 -6.11 15.38 9.89
N SER A 78 -6.06 16.02 8.72
CA SER A 78 -7.19 16.76 8.12
C SER A 78 -8.43 15.89 7.87
N ASN A 79 -8.25 14.59 7.66
CA ASN A 79 -9.33 13.60 7.48
C ASN A 79 -9.97 13.12 8.80
N GLY A 80 -9.55 13.69 9.94
CA GLY A 80 -10.08 13.33 11.26
C GLY A 80 -9.39 12.14 11.93
N VAL A 81 -8.51 11.43 11.27
CA VAL A 81 -7.67 10.38 11.89
C VAL A 81 -6.75 11.03 12.93
N THR A 82 -6.56 10.37 14.04
CA THR A 82 -5.59 10.80 15.06
C THR A 82 -4.56 9.70 15.27
N ALA A 83 -3.35 10.09 15.70
CA ALA A 83 -2.30 9.13 16.03
C ALA A 83 -1.54 9.55 17.30
N GLU A 84 -1.01 8.58 18.02
CA GLU A 84 -0.06 8.78 19.10
C GLU A 84 1.35 8.46 18.60
N VAL A 85 2.25 9.42 18.74
CA VAL A 85 3.66 9.30 18.32
C VAL A 85 4.53 9.08 19.54
N ASN A 86 5.42 8.11 19.43
CA ASN A 86 6.51 7.91 20.36
C ASN A 86 7.78 7.54 19.57
N LEU A 87 8.58 8.56 19.23
CA LEU A 87 9.81 8.35 18.44
C LEU A 87 10.94 7.70 19.23
N GLU A 88 10.89 7.71 20.57
CA GLU A 88 11.82 6.90 21.39
C GLU A 88 11.61 5.39 21.15
N ARG A 89 10.41 5.01 20.70
CA ARG A 89 10.04 3.64 20.32
C ARG A 89 9.87 3.48 18.81
N GLU A 90 10.20 4.50 18.03
CA GLU A 90 10.03 4.54 16.56
C GLU A 90 8.63 4.11 16.10
N SER A 91 7.59 4.49 16.86
CA SER A 91 6.24 3.97 16.63
C SER A 91 5.18 5.06 16.59
N ILE A 92 4.22 4.86 15.69
CA ILE A 92 2.98 5.62 15.60
C ILE A 92 1.81 4.65 15.70
N ILE A 93 0.83 4.95 16.55
CA ILE A 93 -0.40 4.17 16.70
C ILE A 93 -1.55 5.07 16.26
N TYR A 94 -2.25 4.66 15.21
CA TYR A 94 -3.38 5.39 14.64
C TYR A 94 -4.70 4.99 15.31
N SER A 95 -5.66 5.92 15.34
CA SER A 95 -6.96 5.70 15.95
C SER A 95 -7.83 4.66 15.23
N ASN A 96 -7.51 4.34 13.98
CA ASN A 96 -8.15 3.26 13.22
C ASN A 96 -7.58 1.87 13.53
N GLY A 97 -6.56 1.78 14.37
CA GLY A 97 -5.90 0.53 14.76
C GLY A 97 -4.64 0.20 13.98
N ASP A 98 -4.29 0.97 12.95
CA ASP A 98 -3.02 0.79 12.24
C ASP A 98 -1.84 1.17 13.16
N THR A 99 -0.70 0.54 12.93
CA THR A 99 0.56 0.92 13.57
C THR A 99 1.65 1.10 12.52
N TYR A 100 2.51 2.07 12.74
CA TYR A 100 3.68 2.31 11.89
C TYR A 100 4.94 2.33 12.74
N ALA A 101 6.02 1.74 12.23
CA ALA A 101 7.37 1.83 12.76
C ALA A 101 8.35 2.07 11.61
N GLY A 102 9.14 3.12 11.67
CA GLY A 102 10.07 3.46 10.60
C GLY A 102 10.43 4.93 10.55
N GLU A 103 11.10 5.31 9.47
CA GLU A 103 11.62 6.65 9.27
C GLU A 103 10.49 7.67 9.09
N LEU A 104 10.67 8.83 9.72
CA LEU A 104 9.75 9.96 9.65
C LEU A 104 10.51 11.24 9.34
N ARG A 105 9.96 12.01 8.43
CA ARG A 105 10.42 13.36 8.16
C ARG A 105 9.27 14.34 8.35
N ASN A 106 9.39 15.24 9.34
CA ASN A 106 8.31 16.18 9.70
C ASN A 106 6.95 15.47 9.96
N LEU A 107 6.95 14.33 10.66
CA LEU A 107 5.79 13.49 10.94
C LEU A 107 5.16 12.82 9.70
N ILE A 108 5.83 12.82 8.57
CA ILE A 108 5.44 12.19 7.32
C ILE A 108 6.29 10.93 7.16
N LYS A 109 5.68 9.81 6.78
CA LYS A 109 6.42 8.56 6.53
C LYS A 109 7.32 8.76 5.31
N GLU A 110 8.62 8.46 5.50
CA GLU A 110 9.66 8.63 4.50
C GLU A 110 10.69 7.52 4.68
N GLY A 111 11.36 7.09 3.59
CA GLY A 111 12.38 6.05 3.70
C GLY A 111 11.83 4.68 4.09
N GLN A 112 12.56 3.93 4.91
CA GLN A 112 12.18 2.57 5.29
C GLN A 112 11.20 2.56 6.45
N GLY A 113 10.20 1.67 6.35
CA GLY A 113 9.21 1.52 7.42
C GLY A 113 8.37 0.27 7.29
N LYS A 114 7.64 0.00 8.38
CA LYS A 114 6.68 -1.09 8.49
C LYS A 114 5.36 -0.55 8.99
N ILE A 115 4.28 -0.87 8.27
CA ILE A 115 2.92 -0.61 8.73
C ILE A 115 2.21 -1.95 8.95
N ILE A 116 1.51 -2.06 10.07
CA ILE A 116 0.58 -3.16 10.35
C ILE A 116 -0.80 -2.52 10.36
N TYR A 117 -1.62 -2.94 9.42
CA TYR A 117 -2.99 -2.48 9.28
C TYR A 117 -3.92 -3.15 10.28
N ALA A 118 -4.99 -2.48 10.65
CA ALA A 118 -5.99 -3.01 11.59
C ALA A 118 -6.67 -4.30 11.11
N ASN A 119 -6.70 -4.54 9.79
CA ASN A 119 -7.22 -5.78 9.20
C ASN A 119 -6.24 -6.96 9.29
N GLY A 120 -5.00 -6.72 9.72
CA GLY A 120 -3.95 -7.73 9.84
C GLY A 120 -2.96 -7.78 8.66
N ASP A 121 -3.16 -6.99 7.61
CA ASP A 121 -2.18 -6.86 6.55
C ASP A 121 -0.90 -6.20 7.06
N ILE A 122 0.23 -6.51 6.46
CA ILE A 122 1.54 -5.96 6.82
C ILE A 122 2.23 -5.49 5.55
N TYR A 123 2.70 -4.25 5.56
CA TYR A 123 3.65 -3.77 4.57
C TYR A 123 4.98 -3.44 5.25
N GLU A 124 6.09 -3.81 4.61
CA GLU A 124 7.47 -3.51 5.02
C GLU A 124 8.27 -3.10 3.79
N GLY A 125 8.78 -1.86 3.76
CA GLY A 125 9.45 -1.31 2.59
C GLY A 125 9.53 0.21 2.61
N GLU A 126 9.63 0.79 1.43
CA GLU A 126 9.87 2.22 1.24
C GLU A 126 8.58 3.04 1.30
N PHE A 127 8.71 4.25 1.83
CA PHE A 127 7.67 5.26 1.89
C PHE A 127 8.16 6.58 1.27
N LEU A 128 7.27 7.27 0.61
CA LEU A 128 7.46 8.61 0.06
C LEU A 128 6.21 9.45 0.33
N GLY A 129 6.34 10.48 1.19
CA GLY A 129 5.25 11.42 1.47
C GLY A 129 3.99 10.74 2.04
N ASP A 130 4.13 9.89 3.08
CA ASP A 130 3.09 9.05 3.70
C ASP A 130 2.58 7.88 2.84
N SER A 131 2.97 7.79 1.58
CA SER A 131 2.52 6.74 0.66
C SER A 131 3.55 5.61 0.58
N ILE A 132 3.08 4.38 0.45
CA ILE A 132 3.91 3.25 0.04
C ILE A 132 4.48 3.55 -1.35
N HIS A 133 5.81 3.44 -1.48
CA HIS A 133 6.52 3.74 -2.72
C HIS A 133 7.82 2.92 -2.77
N GLY A 134 8.46 2.83 -3.97
CA GLY A 134 9.71 2.09 -4.11
C GLY A 134 9.54 0.59 -3.91
N HIS A 135 10.57 -0.07 -3.37
CA HIS A 135 10.58 -1.52 -3.19
C HIS A 135 10.06 -1.93 -1.82
N GLY A 136 9.21 -2.98 -1.77
CA GLY A 136 8.69 -3.46 -0.50
C GLY A 136 7.97 -4.80 -0.58
N LYS A 137 7.62 -5.29 0.60
CA LYS A 137 6.90 -6.54 0.80
C LYS A 137 5.55 -6.28 1.45
N TYR A 138 4.50 -6.72 0.79
CA TYR A 138 3.13 -6.68 1.29
C TYR A 138 2.66 -8.10 1.62
N SER A 139 2.35 -8.35 2.88
CA SER A 139 1.81 -9.63 3.36
C SER A 139 0.35 -9.43 3.71
N TYR A 140 -0.53 -10.04 2.95
CA TYR A 140 -1.98 -9.99 3.15
C TYR A 140 -2.40 -10.94 4.26
N VAL A 141 -3.40 -10.56 5.03
CA VAL A 141 -3.99 -11.43 6.08
C VAL A 141 -4.56 -12.73 5.49
N THR A 142 -4.89 -12.73 4.20
CA THR A 142 -5.33 -13.93 3.44
C THR A 142 -4.24 -14.98 3.28
N GLY A 143 -2.97 -14.60 3.48
CA GLY A 143 -1.79 -15.44 3.27
C GLY A 143 -1.06 -15.19 1.97
N ASP A 144 -1.60 -14.35 1.09
CA ASP A 144 -0.91 -13.91 -0.12
C ASP A 144 0.28 -13.01 0.23
N VAL A 145 1.27 -12.96 -0.64
CA VAL A 145 2.44 -12.09 -0.48
C VAL A 145 2.80 -11.43 -1.81
N TYR A 146 3.01 -10.13 -1.79
CA TYR A 146 3.67 -9.41 -2.88
C TYR A 146 5.02 -8.89 -2.42
N GLU A 147 6.04 -9.01 -3.26
CA GLU A 147 7.37 -8.42 -3.03
C GLU A 147 7.86 -7.83 -4.35
N GLY A 148 8.09 -6.53 -4.38
CA GLY A 148 8.46 -5.82 -5.61
C GLY A 148 8.24 -4.32 -5.53
N ASP A 149 8.19 -3.71 -6.70
CA ASP A 149 8.09 -2.26 -6.84
C ASP A 149 6.64 -1.77 -6.69
N LEU A 150 6.51 -0.66 -6.00
CA LEU A 150 5.22 0.00 -5.74
C LEU A 150 5.33 1.51 -6.04
N VAL A 151 4.29 2.05 -6.64
CA VAL A 151 4.15 3.48 -6.88
C VAL A 151 2.82 3.94 -6.29
N TYR A 152 2.89 4.80 -5.25
CA TYR A 152 1.73 5.29 -4.50
C TYR A 152 0.77 4.19 -4.06
N GLY A 153 1.33 3.08 -3.55
CA GLY A 153 0.59 1.94 -3.01
C GLY A 153 0.07 0.95 -4.04
N LYS A 154 0.36 1.14 -5.33
CA LYS A 154 0.00 0.20 -6.40
C LYS A 154 1.23 -0.55 -6.88
N LYS A 155 1.07 -1.83 -7.25
CA LYS A 155 2.11 -2.60 -7.91
C LYS A 155 2.40 -1.97 -9.28
N ASP A 156 3.62 -1.50 -9.48
CA ASP A 156 4.07 -0.83 -10.71
C ASP A 156 5.58 -0.98 -10.82
N GLY A 157 6.07 -1.65 -11.85
CA GLY A 157 7.45 -2.09 -12.00
C GLY A 157 7.58 -3.61 -11.96
N VAL A 158 8.63 -4.14 -11.37
CA VAL A 158 8.90 -5.59 -11.30
C VAL A 158 8.57 -6.13 -9.92
N GLY A 159 7.88 -7.27 -9.87
CA GLY A 159 7.54 -7.88 -8.59
C GLY A 159 7.08 -9.33 -8.69
N THR A 160 7.07 -9.98 -7.54
CA THR A 160 6.60 -11.36 -7.36
C THR A 160 5.36 -11.36 -6.49
N TYR A 161 4.31 -11.97 -6.96
CA TYR A 161 3.09 -12.25 -6.20
C TYR A 161 2.98 -13.74 -5.95
N THR A 162 2.89 -14.13 -4.69
CA THR A 162 2.69 -15.52 -4.27
C THR A 162 1.31 -15.64 -3.65
N TRP A 163 0.46 -16.45 -4.26
CA TRP A 163 -0.87 -16.75 -3.72
C TRP A 163 -0.81 -17.81 -2.63
N ILE A 164 -1.79 -17.80 -1.75
CA ILE A 164 -1.91 -18.79 -0.67
C ILE A 164 -2.03 -20.23 -1.17
N ASP A 165 -2.54 -20.43 -2.39
CA ASP A 165 -2.63 -21.73 -3.03
C ASP A 165 -1.29 -22.28 -3.55
N GLY A 166 -0.21 -21.48 -3.46
CA GLY A 166 1.12 -21.80 -3.95
C GLY A 166 1.40 -21.38 -5.39
N SER A 167 0.44 -20.78 -6.08
CA SER A 167 0.68 -20.14 -7.38
C SER A 167 1.62 -18.95 -7.22
N VAL A 168 2.45 -18.70 -8.24
CA VAL A 168 3.43 -17.58 -8.22
C VAL A 168 3.42 -16.87 -9.56
N TYR A 169 3.38 -15.55 -9.54
CA TYR A 169 3.68 -14.70 -10.68
C TYR A 169 4.92 -13.86 -10.38
N THR A 170 5.88 -13.87 -11.28
CA THR A 170 7.05 -12.97 -11.27
C THR A 170 7.14 -12.27 -12.61
N GLY A 171 7.09 -10.95 -12.60
CA GLY A 171 7.12 -10.18 -13.85
C GLY A 171 6.82 -8.71 -13.65
N GLU A 172 6.49 -8.08 -14.77
CA GLU A 172 6.15 -6.67 -14.82
C GLU A 172 4.69 -6.43 -14.38
N TRP A 173 4.50 -5.32 -13.69
CA TRP A 173 3.21 -4.82 -13.19
C TRP A 173 3.00 -3.39 -13.67
N SER A 174 1.78 -3.04 -13.95
CA SER A 174 1.38 -1.65 -14.18
C SER A 174 0.00 -1.41 -13.59
N ASP A 175 -0.09 -0.44 -12.67
CA ASP A 175 -1.33 -0.04 -12.00
C ASP A 175 -2.09 -1.25 -11.42
N ASP A 176 -1.40 -2.07 -10.60
CA ASP A 176 -1.85 -3.32 -9.96
C ASP A 176 -2.13 -4.50 -10.91
N LYS A 177 -1.87 -4.37 -12.20
CA LYS A 177 -2.16 -5.39 -13.22
C LYS A 177 -0.89 -6.00 -13.76
N LYS A 178 -0.91 -7.33 -14.02
CA LYS A 178 0.16 -7.99 -14.76
C LYS A 178 0.26 -7.35 -16.15
N HIS A 179 1.48 -6.98 -16.51
CA HIS A 179 1.78 -6.29 -17.76
C HIS A 179 3.16 -6.73 -18.26
N GLY A 180 3.51 -6.40 -19.53
CA GLY A 180 4.83 -6.69 -20.05
C GLY A 180 5.19 -8.17 -19.97
N ARG A 181 6.42 -8.51 -19.61
CA ARG A 181 6.89 -9.90 -19.53
C ARG A 181 6.77 -10.47 -18.13
N GLY A 182 6.35 -11.74 -18.04
CA GLY A 182 6.25 -12.43 -16.77
C GLY A 182 6.22 -13.93 -16.89
N ILE A 183 6.41 -14.58 -15.73
CA ILE A 183 6.31 -16.01 -15.53
C ILE A 183 5.21 -16.26 -14.52
N TYR A 184 4.25 -17.05 -14.88
CA TYR A 184 3.22 -17.54 -13.97
C TYR A 184 3.39 -19.05 -13.79
N THR A 185 3.46 -19.50 -12.56
CA THR A 185 3.44 -20.92 -12.19
C THR A 185 2.21 -21.17 -11.34
N TRP A 186 1.32 -22.03 -11.80
CA TRP A 186 0.11 -22.41 -11.06
C TRP A 186 0.41 -23.50 -10.03
N ALA A 187 -0.46 -23.62 -9.04
CA ALA A 187 -0.37 -24.64 -8.00
C ALA A 187 -0.40 -26.08 -8.52
N ASP A 188 -1.01 -26.30 -9.71
CA ASP A 188 -1.04 -27.61 -10.38
C ASP A 188 0.25 -27.97 -11.13
N GLY A 189 1.26 -27.08 -11.10
CA GLY A 189 2.55 -27.23 -11.76
C GLY A 189 2.55 -26.79 -13.24
N SER A 190 1.44 -26.33 -13.78
CA SER A 190 1.46 -25.67 -15.09
C SER A 190 2.17 -24.34 -15.01
N SER A 191 2.70 -23.85 -16.15
CA SER A 191 3.41 -22.58 -16.18
C SER A 191 3.23 -21.85 -17.50
N TYR A 192 3.29 -20.54 -17.45
CA TYR A 192 3.35 -19.67 -18.61
C TYR A 192 4.51 -18.69 -18.48
N THR A 193 5.27 -18.55 -19.55
CA THR A 193 6.32 -17.53 -19.68
C THR A 193 6.04 -16.74 -20.94
N GLY A 194 5.77 -15.45 -20.84
CA GLY A 194 5.42 -14.66 -22.01
C GLY A 194 4.96 -13.25 -21.67
N GLU A 195 4.26 -12.67 -22.63
CA GLU A 195 3.76 -11.31 -22.53
C GLU A 195 2.37 -11.27 -21.89
N TYR A 196 2.12 -10.20 -21.14
CA TYR A 196 0.85 -9.87 -20.51
C TYR A 196 0.39 -8.48 -20.94
N ALA A 197 -0.90 -8.31 -21.15
CA ALA A 197 -1.55 -7.02 -21.31
C ALA A 197 -2.82 -7.03 -20.46
N LEU A 198 -2.91 -6.08 -19.49
CA LEU A 198 -4.09 -5.88 -18.65
C LEU A 198 -4.57 -7.21 -18.00
N GLU A 199 -3.68 -7.91 -17.29
CA GLU A 199 -3.89 -9.19 -16.60
C GLU A 199 -3.91 -10.42 -17.50
N GLN A 200 -4.08 -10.30 -18.81
CA GLN A 200 -4.29 -11.40 -19.75
C GLN A 200 -3.00 -11.76 -20.49
N LYS A 201 -2.79 -13.05 -20.78
CA LYS A 201 -1.74 -13.51 -21.68
C LYS A 201 -1.92 -12.87 -23.05
N HIS A 202 -0.86 -12.29 -23.58
CA HIS A 202 -0.87 -11.58 -24.87
C HIS A 202 0.46 -11.79 -25.59
N GLY A 203 0.55 -11.42 -26.89
CA GLY A 203 1.80 -11.50 -27.63
C GLY A 203 2.36 -12.92 -27.72
N GLN A 204 3.66 -13.07 -27.56
CA GLN A 204 4.34 -14.37 -27.63
C GLN A 204 4.50 -14.99 -26.24
N GLY A 205 4.33 -16.31 -26.16
CA GLY A 205 4.52 -17.00 -24.89
C GLY A 205 4.63 -18.52 -25.02
N ASP A 206 5.20 -19.11 -24.00
CA ASP A 206 5.39 -20.54 -23.80
C ASP A 206 4.50 -21.00 -22.63
N TYR A 207 3.63 -21.94 -22.89
CA TYR A 207 2.76 -22.56 -21.89
C TYR A 207 3.13 -24.02 -21.71
N THR A 208 3.42 -24.44 -20.50
CA THR A 208 3.56 -25.85 -20.13
C THR A 208 2.36 -26.26 -19.29
N TYR A 209 1.61 -27.24 -19.75
CA TYR A 209 0.43 -27.78 -19.08
C TYR A 209 0.81 -28.75 -17.96
N ALA A 210 -0.04 -28.92 -16.96
CA ALA A 210 0.18 -29.82 -15.85
C ALA A 210 0.35 -31.30 -16.31
N ASN A 211 -0.24 -31.69 -17.45
CA ASN A 211 -0.07 -33.02 -18.03
C ASN A 211 1.25 -33.16 -18.79
N GLY A 212 2.06 -32.14 -18.94
CA GLY A 212 3.34 -32.11 -19.64
C GLY A 212 3.28 -31.68 -21.10
N ASP A 213 2.10 -31.44 -21.67
CA ASP A 213 1.97 -30.82 -22.99
C ASP A 213 2.58 -29.41 -22.99
N LYS A 214 2.98 -28.92 -24.16
CA LYS A 214 3.55 -27.58 -24.32
C LYS A 214 2.93 -26.84 -25.49
N TYR A 215 2.77 -25.55 -25.35
CA TYR A 215 2.45 -24.64 -26.43
C TYR A 215 3.46 -23.49 -26.47
N SER A 216 3.97 -23.16 -27.64
CA SER A 216 4.80 -22.01 -27.89
C SER A 216 4.21 -21.24 -29.07
N GLY A 217 3.83 -19.98 -28.87
CA GLY A 217 3.19 -19.21 -29.93
C GLY A 217 2.46 -17.97 -29.45
N SER A 218 1.54 -17.49 -30.31
CA SER A 218 0.84 -16.24 -30.08
C SER A 218 -0.38 -16.43 -29.18
N PHE A 219 -0.59 -15.43 -28.30
CA PHE A 219 -1.76 -15.28 -27.43
C PHE A 219 -2.47 -13.95 -27.68
N THR A 220 -3.76 -13.96 -27.58
CA THR A 220 -4.60 -12.77 -27.55
C THR A 220 -5.69 -12.97 -26.50
N ASN A 221 -5.69 -12.13 -25.46
CA ASN A 221 -6.67 -12.16 -24.36
C ASN A 221 -6.87 -13.58 -23.80
N ASP A 222 -5.77 -14.17 -23.31
CA ASP A 222 -5.68 -15.53 -22.74
C ASP A 222 -5.90 -16.68 -23.73
N THR A 223 -6.23 -16.43 -24.97
CA THR A 223 -6.47 -17.46 -25.98
C THR A 223 -5.28 -17.63 -26.91
N ARG A 224 -4.97 -18.88 -27.28
CA ARG A 224 -4.02 -19.17 -28.36
C ARG A 224 -4.65 -18.71 -29.68
N GLU A 225 -3.94 -17.82 -30.36
CA GLU A 225 -4.41 -17.19 -31.60
C GLU A 225 -3.23 -16.99 -32.56
N GLY A 226 -3.43 -17.15 -33.86
CA GLY A 226 -2.36 -17.05 -34.83
C GLY A 226 -1.44 -18.26 -34.83
N ARG A 227 -0.13 -18.09 -35.13
CA ARG A 227 0.78 -19.23 -35.30
C ARG A 227 1.37 -19.70 -33.98
N GLY A 228 1.50 -21.03 -33.88
CA GLY A 228 2.14 -21.66 -32.73
C GLY A 228 2.51 -23.12 -32.96
N THR A 229 3.27 -23.64 -32.01
CA THR A 229 3.66 -25.06 -31.94
C THR A 229 3.02 -25.66 -30.69
N TYR A 230 2.30 -26.74 -30.85
CA TYR A 230 1.79 -27.55 -29.74
C TYR A 230 2.50 -28.91 -29.75
N THR A 231 3.09 -29.27 -28.63
CA THR A 231 3.80 -30.54 -28.42
C THR A 231 3.07 -31.30 -27.34
N TRP A 232 2.47 -32.44 -27.71
CA TRP A 232 1.87 -33.35 -26.75
C TRP A 232 2.92 -34.18 -26.03
N ILE A 233 2.63 -34.58 -24.82
CA ILE A 233 3.53 -35.40 -24.01
C ILE A 233 3.84 -36.76 -24.65
N ASN A 234 2.95 -37.28 -25.51
CA ASN A 234 3.16 -38.50 -26.24
C ASN A 234 4.13 -38.34 -27.43
N GLY A 235 4.66 -37.13 -27.67
CA GLY A 235 5.62 -36.82 -28.73
C GLY A 235 4.99 -36.40 -30.06
N GLU A 236 3.68 -36.24 -30.15
CA GLU A 236 3.02 -35.59 -31.28
C GLU A 236 3.34 -34.10 -31.29
N ILE A 237 3.45 -33.48 -32.47
CA ILE A 237 3.70 -32.07 -32.67
C ILE A 237 2.76 -31.51 -33.72
N TYR A 238 2.16 -30.37 -33.43
CA TYR A 238 1.49 -29.52 -34.40
C TYR A 238 2.18 -28.19 -34.52
N GLU A 239 2.46 -27.74 -35.72
CA GLU A 239 3.04 -26.46 -36.07
C GLU A 239 2.12 -25.77 -37.07
N GLY A 240 1.42 -24.71 -36.68
CA GLY A 240 0.45 -24.09 -37.58
C GLY A 240 -0.44 -23.06 -36.93
N ASP A 241 -1.60 -22.84 -37.53
CA ASP A 241 -2.53 -21.80 -37.14
C ASP A 241 -3.47 -22.26 -36.02
N PHE A 242 -3.67 -21.37 -35.05
CA PHE A 242 -4.63 -21.49 -33.96
C PHE A 242 -5.66 -20.38 -34.05
N LYS A 243 -6.90 -20.71 -33.72
CA LYS A 243 -7.99 -19.76 -33.58
C LYS A 243 -8.82 -20.14 -32.36
N SER A 244 -8.99 -19.19 -31.43
CA SER A 244 -9.78 -19.38 -30.21
C SER A 244 -9.43 -20.66 -29.46
N ASN A 245 -8.14 -20.87 -29.19
CA ASN A 245 -7.56 -22.07 -28.54
C ASN A 245 -7.60 -23.37 -29.33
N THR A 246 -8.11 -23.37 -30.55
CA THR A 246 -8.29 -24.58 -31.37
C THR A 246 -7.34 -24.55 -32.57
N ILE A 247 -6.80 -25.71 -32.94
CA ILE A 247 -6.06 -25.88 -34.18
C ILE A 247 -7.04 -25.61 -35.34
N ASN A 248 -6.77 -24.57 -36.13
CA ASN A 248 -7.68 -24.12 -37.18
C ASN A 248 -6.95 -23.29 -38.23
N GLY A 249 -6.84 -23.78 -39.44
CA GLY A 249 -6.07 -23.17 -40.51
C GLY A 249 -5.01 -24.08 -41.05
N SER A 250 -3.93 -23.51 -41.60
CA SER A 250 -2.84 -24.28 -42.21
C SER A 250 -1.83 -24.75 -41.17
N GLY A 251 -1.36 -25.98 -41.32
CA GLY A 251 -0.36 -26.48 -40.38
C GLY A 251 0.24 -27.83 -40.80
N LYS A 252 1.26 -28.20 -40.02
CA LYS A 252 1.95 -29.49 -40.15
C LYS A 252 1.78 -30.28 -38.86
N TYR A 253 1.33 -31.50 -38.99
CA TYR A 253 1.22 -32.44 -37.88
C TYR A 253 2.29 -33.54 -38.05
N THR A 254 3.00 -33.83 -36.96
CA THR A 254 4.06 -34.82 -36.89
C THR A 254 3.72 -35.85 -35.83
N TRP A 255 3.60 -37.13 -36.24
CA TRP A 255 3.40 -38.26 -35.32
C TRP A 255 4.72 -38.71 -34.69
N PRO A 256 4.69 -39.42 -33.56
CA PRO A 256 5.90 -39.95 -32.92
C PRO A 256 6.71 -40.90 -33.81
N SER A 257 6.06 -41.51 -34.76
CA SER A 257 6.72 -42.36 -35.79
C SER A 257 7.57 -41.59 -36.80
N GLY A 258 7.53 -40.27 -36.75
CA GLY A 258 8.16 -39.38 -37.75
C GLY A 258 7.31 -39.15 -39.00
N ARG A 259 6.15 -39.76 -39.12
CA ARG A 259 5.20 -39.48 -40.20
C ARG A 259 4.70 -38.05 -40.03
N THR A 260 4.48 -37.34 -41.14
CA THR A 260 3.95 -35.97 -41.15
C THR A 260 2.72 -35.88 -42.05
N TYR A 261 1.88 -34.90 -41.73
CA TYR A 261 0.81 -34.40 -42.58
C TYR A 261 0.92 -32.87 -42.61
N GLU A 262 0.86 -32.29 -43.81
CA GLU A 262 0.82 -30.86 -44.01
C GLU A 262 -0.42 -30.51 -44.83
N GLY A 263 -1.23 -29.57 -44.32
CA GLY A 263 -2.50 -29.22 -44.97
C GLY A 263 -3.37 -28.34 -44.05
N THR A 264 -4.69 -28.39 -44.36
CA THR A 264 -5.67 -27.59 -43.64
C THR A 264 -6.31 -28.41 -42.51
N PHE A 265 -6.53 -27.70 -41.38
CA PHE A 265 -7.21 -28.23 -40.20
C PHE A 265 -8.45 -27.37 -39.90
N GLU A 266 -9.51 -27.99 -39.50
CA GLU A 266 -10.73 -27.35 -39.02
C GLU A 266 -11.13 -27.98 -37.68
N ASN A 267 -11.24 -27.17 -36.65
CA ASN A 267 -11.58 -27.62 -35.30
C ASN A 267 -10.74 -28.81 -34.80
N GLY A 268 -9.42 -28.81 -35.10
CA GLY A 268 -8.51 -29.88 -34.75
C GLY A 268 -8.52 -31.11 -35.63
N VAL A 269 -9.34 -31.12 -36.66
CA VAL A 269 -9.50 -32.28 -37.60
C VAL A 269 -8.86 -31.95 -38.95
N ILE A 270 -8.17 -32.92 -39.53
CA ILE A 270 -7.61 -32.82 -40.88
C ILE A 270 -8.74 -32.67 -41.89
N VAL A 271 -8.71 -31.58 -42.66
CA VAL A 271 -9.62 -31.40 -43.80
C VAL A 271 -9.03 -32.15 -45.01
N ARG A 272 -9.65 -33.24 -45.41
CA ARG A 272 -9.31 -33.96 -46.66
C ARG A 272 -10.10 -33.31 -47.78
N ASN A 273 -9.44 -32.76 -48.79
CA ASN A 273 -10.10 -32.43 -50.04
C ASN A 273 -10.53 -33.77 -50.65
N GLU A 274 -11.84 -34.01 -50.76
CA GLU A 274 -12.32 -35.06 -51.61
C GLU A 274 -11.89 -34.72 -53.04
N GLU A 275 -10.91 -35.46 -53.56
CA GLU A 275 -10.60 -35.39 -54.98
C GLU A 275 -11.87 -35.84 -55.74
N THR A 276 -12.50 -34.91 -56.46
CA THR A 276 -13.60 -35.13 -57.39
C THR A 276 -13.13 -35.82 -58.64
#